data_500165e9a340a1dd4a2dd34d070e3570
#
_entry.id   500165e9a340a1dd4a2dd34d070e3570
#
_cell.length_a   1.000
_cell.length_b   1.000
_cell.length_c   1.000
_cell.angle_alpha   90.00
_cell.angle_beta   90.00
_cell.angle_gamma   90.00
#
_symmetry.space_group_name_H-M   'P 1'
#
loop_
_entity.id
_entity.type
_entity.pdbx_description
1 polymer ?
#
loop_
_entity_poly.entity_id
_entity_poly.type
_entity_poly.pdbx_seq_one_letter_code
_entity_poly.pdbx_strand_id
1 'polypeptide(L)'
;MSTPNQNVPAFGLGTFRLQGQVVIDSVSTGLELGYRVIDTAQIYENEAEVGQAIADSGVPRDELFITSKIWVSNFAEGQLIPSFKESLRKLQTDYLDLTLIHWPSPEDQVPVAEFMGQLLEAKRQGLTRQIGISNFTVELMKQAIAAVGADNIATNQVELHPYLQNRKVADFATANGIQVTSYMTLAYGEVLKDPVIGQIAERHQATPAQVTLAWAMQLGYAVIPSSTKRANLESNLKARQLTLSAADMAQIASLERGHRLTSPKGLAPKWD
;
A
#
# COMPACT_ATOMS: atom_id res chain seq x y z
N MET A 1 1.63 -20.73 19.64
CA MET A 1 0.49 -20.63 18.71
C MET A 1 0.68 -19.30 17.98
N SER A 2 1.05 -19.34 16.71
CA SER A 2 1.15 -18.12 15.89
C SER A 2 -0.24 -17.56 15.70
N THR A 3 -0.47 -16.32 16.12
CA THR A 3 -1.65 -15.56 15.73
C THR A 3 -1.72 -15.55 14.20
N PRO A 4 -2.88 -15.85 13.59
CA PRO A 4 -2.99 -15.78 12.13
C PRO A 4 -2.58 -14.38 11.67
N ASN A 5 -1.80 -14.31 10.59
CA ASN A 5 -1.46 -13.06 9.90
C ASN A 5 -2.76 -12.27 9.70
N GLN A 6 -2.94 -11.18 10.44
CA GLN A 6 -4.14 -10.35 10.26
C GLN A 6 -4.00 -9.72 8.87
N ASN A 7 -4.86 -10.11 7.95
CA ASN A 7 -4.84 -9.60 6.58
C ASN A 7 -4.91 -8.07 6.58
N VAL A 8 -4.08 -7.44 5.76
CA VAL A 8 -4.21 -6.00 5.47
C VAL A 8 -5.60 -5.77 4.87
N PRO A 9 -6.39 -4.79 5.36
CA PRO A 9 -7.72 -4.55 4.81
C PRO A 9 -7.66 -4.22 3.32
N ALA A 10 -8.61 -4.77 2.56
CA ALA A 10 -8.56 -4.75 1.10
C ALA A 10 -8.68 -3.36 0.45
N PHE A 11 -9.14 -2.34 1.20
CA PHE A 11 -9.42 -1.03 0.64
C PHE A 11 -9.02 0.10 1.58
N GLY A 12 -8.16 1.01 1.10
CA GLY A 12 -7.66 2.15 1.88
C GLY A 12 -7.59 3.44 1.07
N LEU A 13 -7.14 4.49 1.74
CA LEU A 13 -6.86 5.81 1.21
C LEU A 13 -5.35 6.07 1.23
N GLY A 14 -4.74 6.24 0.06
CA GLY A 14 -3.36 6.67 -0.08
C GLY A 14 -3.22 8.20 0.01
N THR A 15 -2.07 8.64 0.52
CA THR A 15 -1.78 10.08 0.71
C THR A 15 -0.59 10.59 -0.11
N PHE A 16 -0.03 9.75 -0.98
CA PHE A 16 1.11 10.14 -1.82
C PHE A 16 0.81 11.38 -2.66
N ARG A 17 1.76 12.34 -2.69
CA ARG A 17 1.65 13.64 -3.38
C ARG A 17 0.61 14.62 -2.83
N LEU A 18 -0.04 14.32 -1.72
CA LEU A 18 -0.92 15.26 -1.05
C LEU A 18 -0.14 16.00 0.03
N GLN A 19 -0.28 17.32 0.10
CA GLN A 19 0.48 18.17 1.01
C GLN A 19 -0.41 19.19 1.72
N GLY A 20 -0.02 19.61 2.92
CA GLY A 20 -0.66 20.68 3.68
C GLY A 20 -2.17 20.48 3.83
N GLN A 21 -2.95 21.55 3.60
CA GLN A 21 -4.42 21.49 3.74
C GLN A 21 -5.07 20.47 2.82
N VAL A 22 -4.48 20.20 1.63
CA VAL A 22 -5.02 19.24 0.66
C VAL A 22 -5.06 17.82 1.22
N VAL A 23 -4.01 17.37 1.94
CA VAL A 23 -4.02 16.04 2.56
C VAL A 23 -4.96 16.00 3.76
N ILE A 24 -5.03 17.06 4.57
CA ILE A 24 -6.01 17.17 5.67
C ILE A 24 -7.42 17.00 5.12
N ASP A 25 -7.80 17.77 4.11
CA ASP A 25 -9.14 17.71 3.51
C ASP A 25 -9.46 16.34 2.90
N SER A 26 -8.47 15.72 2.23
CA SER A 26 -8.63 14.40 1.63
C SER A 26 -8.86 13.32 2.68
N VAL A 27 -8.05 13.30 3.75
CA VAL A 27 -8.15 12.30 4.83
C VAL A 27 -9.44 12.52 5.62
N SER A 28 -9.76 13.76 6.01
CA SER A 28 -11.00 14.09 6.72
C SER A 28 -12.23 13.66 5.92
N THR A 29 -12.28 14.02 4.63
CA THR A 29 -13.36 13.58 3.74
C THR A 29 -13.45 12.07 3.64
N GLY A 30 -12.32 11.39 3.52
CA GLY A 30 -12.27 9.92 3.49
C GLY A 30 -12.85 9.30 4.76
N LEU A 31 -12.47 9.80 5.94
CA LEU A 31 -12.97 9.31 7.22
C LEU A 31 -14.48 9.56 7.38
N GLU A 32 -14.98 10.73 6.98
CA GLU A 32 -16.42 11.02 6.93
C GLU A 32 -17.20 10.06 6.02
N LEU A 33 -16.63 9.68 4.89
CA LEU A 33 -17.23 8.73 3.94
C LEU A 33 -17.12 7.27 4.38
N GLY A 34 -16.41 6.97 5.48
CA GLY A 34 -16.27 5.63 6.02
C GLY A 34 -15.00 4.89 5.63
N TYR A 35 -13.99 5.56 5.08
CA TYR A 35 -12.64 4.99 5.01
C TYR A 35 -12.12 4.76 6.42
N ARG A 36 -11.41 3.65 6.62
CA ARG A 36 -10.82 3.29 7.92
C ARG A 36 -9.35 2.85 7.79
N VAL A 37 -8.82 2.81 6.57
CA VAL A 37 -7.43 2.48 6.26
C VAL A 37 -6.77 3.69 5.63
N ILE A 38 -5.67 4.16 6.23
CA ILE A 38 -4.90 5.31 5.74
C ILE A 38 -3.46 4.87 5.50
N ASP A 39 -2.94 5.12 4.30
CA ASP A 39 -1.57 4.80 3.89
C ASP A 39 -0.78 6.09 3.64
N THR A 40 0.29 6.27 4.41
CA THR A 40 1.26 7.36 4.25
C THR A 40 2.69 6.83 4.25
N ALA A 41 3.70 7.69 4.33
CA ALA A 41 5.11 7.34 4.44
C ALA A 41 5.96 8.52 4.93
N GLN A 42 7.12 8.24 5.54
CA GLN A 42 8.07 9.25 6.00
C GLN A 42 8.46 10.25 4.90
N ILE A 43 8.80 9.74 3.70
CA ILE A 43 9.26 10.56 2.58
C ILE A 43 8.15 11.43 1.95
N TYR A 44 6.87 11.17 2.27
CA TYR A 44 5.78 12.01 1.77
C TYR A 44 5.72 13.37 2.48
N GLU A 45 6.42 13.51 3.62
CA GLU A 45 6.49 14.73 4.41
C GLU A 45 5.11 15.29 4.80
N ASN A 46 4.12 14.40 4.97
CA ASN A 46 2.73 14.75 5.29
C ASN A 46 2.17 13.96 6.49
N GLU A 47 3.02 13.23 7.22
CA GLU A 47 2.57 12.43 8.39
C GLU A 47 1.93 13.30 9.47
N ALA A 48 2.39 14.53 9.66
CA ALA A 48 1.83 15.44 10.66
C ALA A 48 0.40 15.88 10.30
N GLU A 49 0.17 16.22 9.03
CA GLU A 49 -1.15 16.61 8.53
C GLU A 49 -2.12 15.43 8.50
N VAL A 50 -1.63 14.22 8.18
CA VAL A 50 -2.42 12.98 8.28
C VAL A 50 -2.82 12.74 9.75
N GLY A 51 -1.88 12.88 10.69
CA GLY A 51 -2.12 12.77 12.13
C GLY A 51 -3.15 13.79 12.62
N GLN A 52 -3.04 15.05 12.17
CA GLN A 52 -4.00 16.11 12.47
C GLN A 52 -5.41 15.75 12.00
N ALA A 53 -5.55 15.34 10.71
CA ALA A 53 -6.85 14.97 10.16
C ALA A 53 -7.49 13.78 10.90
N ILE A 54 -6.70 12.80 11.32
CA ILE A 54 -7.16 11.66 12.11
C ILE A 54 -7.63 12.13 13.49
N ALA A 55 -6.84 12.94 14.19
CA ALA A 55 -7.17 13.44 15.52
C ALA A 55 -8.46 14.27 15.50
N ASP A 56 -8.62 15.14 14.50
CA ASP A 56 -9.79 16.01 14.36
C ASP A 56 -11.07 15.25 13.92
N SER A 57 -10.92 14.05 13.34
CA SER A 57 -12.07 13.28 12.84
C SER A 57 -12.99 12.72 13.93
N GLY A 58 -12.48 12.60 15.16
CA GLY A 58 -13.19 11.93 16.26
C GLY A 58 -13.40 10.42 16.08
N VAL A 59 -12.84 9.81 15.03
CA VAL A 59 -12.89 8.34 14.84
C VAL A 59 -11.97 7.66 15.86
N PRO A 60 -12.45 6.69 16.64
CA PRO A 60 -11.61 5.96 17.58
C PRO A 60 -10.38 5.33 16.90
N ARG A 61 -9.20 5.43 17.57
CA ARG A 61 -7.93 4.92 17.00
C ARG A 61 -7.98 3.44 16.67
N ASP A 62 -8.69 2.65 17.43
CA ASP A 62 -8.84 1.20 17.26
C ASP A 62 -9.78 0.80 16.11
N GLU A 63 -10.54 1.73 15.58
CA GLU A 63 -11.31 1.56 14.34
C GLU A 63 -10.48 1.82 13.08
N LEU A 64 -9.28 2.39 13.23
CA LEU A 64 -8.41 2.77 12.13
C LEU A 64 -7.28 1.76 11.91
N PHE A 65 -6.95 1.54 10.64
CA PHE A 65 -5.76 0.84 10.21
C PHE A 65 -4.82 1.84 9.54
N ILE A 66 -3.75 2.21 10.24
CA ILE A 66 -2.79 3.23 9.79
C ILE A 66 -1.50 2.56 9.35
N THR A 67 -1.08 2.85 8.11
CA THR A 67 0.19 2.41 7.54
C THR A 67 1.12 3.58 7.33
N SER A 68 2.38 3.46 7.75
CA SER A 68 3.48 4.31 7.30
C SER A 68 4.67 3.46 6.87
N LYS A 69 5.71 4.11 6.30
CA LYS A 69 6.84 3.42 5.68
C LYS A 69 8.14 4.06 6.10
N ILE A 70 9.12 3.23 6.45
CA ILE A 70 10.47 3.67 6.80
C ILE A 70 11.23 3.98 5.51
N TRP A 71 11.82 5.17 5.45
CA TRP A 71 12.61 5.60 4.32
C TRP A 71 14.04 5.06 4.37
N VAL A 72 14.64 4.84 3.22
CA VAL A 72 15.95 4.16 3.07
C VAL A 72 17.11 4.84 3.84
N SER A 73 17.08 6.15 4.05
CA SER A 73 18.08 6.86 4.84
C SER A 73 18.09 6.47 6.33
N ASN A 74 17.05 5.77 6.79
CA ASN A 74 16.86 5.41 8.19
C ASN A 74 17.15 3.92 8.48
N PHE A 75 17.83 3.21 7.57
CA PHE A 75 18.09 1.78 7.69
C PHE A 75 19.31 1.42 8.51
N ALA A 76 20.30 2.33 8.63
CA ALA A 76 21.52 2.07 9.38
C ALA A 76 21.21 1.65 10.83
N GLU A 77 22.10 0.87 11.42
CA GLU A 77 21.98 0.38 12.79
C GLU A 77 21.65 1.52 13.78
N GLY A 78 20.62 1.30 14.58
CA GLY A 78 20.15 2.27 15.59
C GLY A 78 19.38 3.47 15.03
N GLN A 79 19.15 3.59 13.72
CA GLN A 79 18.44 4.73 13.11
C GLN A 79 16.94 4.46 12.88
N LEU A 80 16.57 3.23 12.55
CA LEU A 80 15.20 2.87 12.18
C LEU A 80 14.20 3.17 13.31
N ILE A 81 14.45 2.69 14.52
CA ILE A 81 13.52 2.85 15.65
C ILE A 81 13.34 4.32 16.05
N PRO A 82 14.39 5.16 16.18
CA PRO A 82 14.19 6.59 16.40
C PRO A 82 13.39 7.29 15.31
N SER A 83 13.64 7.01 14.03
CA SER A 83 12.87 7.57 12.92
C SER A 83 11.40 7.13 12.95
N PHE A 84 11.15 5.89 13.36
CA PHE A 84 9.79 5.38 13.52
C PHE A 84 9.05 6.09 14.66
N LYS A 85 9.69 6.31 15.82
CA LYS A 85 9.10 7.07 16.92
C LYS A 85 8.76 8.50 16.50
N GLU A 86 9.54 9.11 15.63
CA GLU A 86 9.23 10.42 15.05
C GLU A 86 7.99 10.35 14.14
N SER A 87 7.82 9.29 13.35
CA SER A 87 6.58 9.05 12.59
C SER A 87 5.36 8.93 13.51
N LEU A 88 5.47 8.18 14.62
CA LEU A 88 4.39 8.06 15.60
C LEU A 88 4.03 9.41 16.23
N ARG A 89 5.03 10.22 16.56
CA ARG A 89 4.82 11.58 17.10
C ARG A 89 4.08 12.47 16.10
N LYS A 90 4.48 12.45 14.81
CA LYS A 90 3.82 13.20 13.74
C LYS A 90 2.38 12.74 13.52
N LEU A 91 2.16 11.45 13.49
CA LEU A 91 0.85 10.82 13.31
C LEU A 91 -0.04 10.89 14.58
N GLN A 92 0.48 11.42 15.70
CA GLN A 92 -0.22 11.57 16.97
C GLN A 92 -0.81 10.26 17.49
N THR A 93 -0.04 9.17 17.41
CA THR A 93 -0.45 7.82 17.82
C THR A 93 0.70 7.08 18.50
N ASP A 94 0.37 6.14 19.38
CA ASP A 94 1.37 5.33 20.10
C ASP A 94 1.82 4.10 19.29
N TYR A 95 1.07 3.71 18.25
CA TYR A 95 1.38 2.56 17.41
C TYR A 95 0.84 2.72 15.99
N LEU A 96 1.44 1.98 15.04
CA LEU A 96 0.86 1.75 13.72
C LEU A 96 0.25 0.35 13.62
N ASP A 97 -0.70 0.18 12.72
CA ASP A 97 -1.23 -1.14 12.40
C ASP A 97 -0.29 -1.89 11.47
N LEU A 98 0.36 -1.17 10.54
CA LEU A 98 1.33 -1.72 9.60
C LEU A 98 2.47 -0.74 9.37
N THR A 99 3.72 -1.24 9.41
CA THR A 99 4.89 -0.47 9.02
C THR A 99 5.66 -1.20 7.94
N LEU A 100 5.95 -0.51 6.85
CA LEU A 100 6.66 -1.06 5.70
C LEU A 100 8.10 -0.54 5.62
N ILE A 101 8.99 -1.38 5.11
CA ILE A 101 10.19 -0.91 4.43
C ILE A 101 9.74 -0.35 3.07
N HIS A 102 10.02 0.94 2.81
CA HIS A 102 9.44 1.65 1.65
C HIS A 102 10.06 1.21 0.31
N TRP A 103 11.36 1.04 0.28
CA TRP A 103 12.15 0.51 -0.83
C TRP A 103 13.25 -0.39 -0.27
N PRO A 104 13.77 -1.35 -1.03
CA PRO A 104 15.00 -2.02 -0.64
C PRO A 104 16.16 -1.01 -0.52
N SER A 105 17.20 -1.38 0.21
CA SER A 105 18.40 -0.53 0.32
C SER A 105 19.05 -0.37 -1.05
N PRO A 106 19.33 0.88 -1.51
CA PRO A 106 20.02 1.10 -2.76
C PRO A 106 21.37 0.37 -2.78
N GLU A 107 21.67 -0.34 -3.87
CA GLU A 107 22.94 -1.03 -4.06
C GLU A 107 23.34 -1.96 -2.89
N ASP A 108 22.35 -2.46 -2.15
CA ASP A 108 22.52 -3.30 -0.95
C ASP A 108 23.46 -2.67 0.11
N GLN A 109 23.49 -1.33 0.22
CA GLN A 109 24.33 -0.60 1.18
C GLN A 109 24.06 -1.02 2.62
N VAL A 110 22.79 -1.32 2.95
CA VAL A 110 22.39 -1.95 4.21
C VAL A 110 21.74 -3.29 3.89
N PRO A 111 22.23 -4.41 4.47
CA PRO A 111 21.66 -5.74 4.21
C PRO A 111 20.19 -5.83 4.60
N VAL A 112 19.40 -6.60 3.81
CA VAL A 112 17.97 -6.83 4.10
C VAL A 112 17.76 -7.37 5.51
N ALA A 113 18.62 -8.26 5.99
CA ALA A 113 18.55 -8.84 7.33
C ALA A 113 18.66 -7.80 8.44
N GLU A 114 19.43 -6.74 8.24
CA GLU A 114 19.67 -5.69 9.23
C GLU A 114 18.41 -4.84 9.43
N PHE A 115 17.90 -4.19 8.37
CA PHE A 115 16.73 -3.32 8.51
C PHE A 115 15.44 -4.10 8.78
N MET A 116 15.29 -5.33 8.26
CA MET A 116 14.14 -6.18 8.60
C MET A 116 14.22 -6.65 10.06
N GLY A 117 15.41 -6.93 10.58
CA GLY A 117 15.62 -7.26 11.99
C GLY A 117 15.23 -6.09 12.92
N GLN A 118 15.64 -4.86 12.59
CA GLN A 118 15.24 -3.65 13.32
C GLN A 118 13.72 -3.42 13.25
N LEU A 119 13.10 -3.64 12.09
CA LEU A 119 11.64 -3.50 11.94
C LEU A 119 10.88 -4.56 12.76
N LEU A 120 11.38 -5.81 12.80
CA LEU A 120 10.82 -6.85 13.66
C LEU A 120 10.96 -6.50 15.14
N GLU A 121 12.08 -5.88 15.54
CA GLU A 121 12.26 -5.39 16.91
C GLU A 121 11.26 -4.26 17.24
N ALA A 122 10.97 -3.34 16.32
CA ALA A 122 9.93 -2.33 16.50
C ALA A 122 8.55 -2.97 16.75
N LYS A 123 8.24 -4.08 16.06
CA LYS A 123 7.02 -4.88 16.33
C LYS A 123 7.04 -5.48 17.75
N ARG A 124 8.17 -6.02 18.19
CA ARG A 124 8.32 -6.59 19.55
C ARG A 124 8.15 -5.53 20.65
N GLN A 125 8.57 -4.30 20.37
CA GLN A 125 8.37 -3.15 21.27
C GLN A 125 6.92 -2.61 21.23
N GLY A 126 6.04 -3.14 20.38
CA GLY A 126 4.65 -2.69 20.27
C GLY A 126 4.45 -1.40 19.49
N LEU A 127 5.49 -0.89 18.81
CA LEU A 127 5.39 0.32 17.98
C LEU A 127 4.56 0.09 16.72
N THR A 128 4.47 -1.15 16.25
CA THR A 128 3.61 -1.57 15.13
C THR A 128 3.01 -2.95 15.40
N ARG A 129 1.79 -3.17 14.94
CA ARG A 129 1.11 -4.48 15.03
C ARG A 129 1.62 -5.46 13.99
N GLN A 130 1.87 -4.97 12.79
CA GLN A 130 2.33 -5.75 11.63
C GLN A 130 3.52 -5.05 10.97
N ILE A 131 4.35 -5.84 10.29
CA ILE A 131 5.43 -5.35 9.45
C ILE A 131 5.28 -5.86 8.04
N GLY A 132 5.86 -5.17 7.08
CA GLY A 132 5.84 -5.58 5.68
C GLY A 132 6.92 -4.87 4.86
N ILE A 133 6.85 -5.07 3.58
CA ILE A 133 7.81 -4.58 2.61
C ILE A 133 7.11 -3.86 1.47
N SER A 134 7.84 -3.07 0.73
CA SER A 134 7.35 -2.41 -0.47
C SER A 134 8.45 -2.37 -1.54
N ASN A 135 8.05 -2.61 -2.81
CA ASN A 135 8.95 -2.63 -3.96
C ASN A 135 10.01 -3.76 -3.93
N PHE A 136 9.72 -4.86 -3.26
CA PHE A 136 10.62 -6.00 -3.19
C PHE A 136 10.38 -6.94 -4.37
N THR A 137 11.45 -7.32 -5.05
CA THR A 137 11.50 -8.38 -6.06
C THR A 137 11.39 -9.77 -5.40
N VAL A 138 11.23 -10.82 -6.21
CA VAL A 138 11.21 -12.20 -5.70
C VAL A 138 12.46 -12.51 -4.88
N GLU A 139 13.64 -12.10 -5.37
CA GLU A 139 14.91 -12.36 -4.66
C GLU A 139 15.00 -11.59 -3.34
N LEU A 140 14.58 -10.33 -3.31
CA LEU A 140 14.54 -9.53 -2.08
C LEU A 140 13.51 -10.05 -1.09
N MET A 141 12.37 -10.57 -1.56
CA MET A 141 11.39 -11.24 -0.69
C MET A 141 11.96 -12.49 -0.03
N LYS A 142 12.74 -13.30 -0.77
CA LYS A 142 13.43 -14.47 -0.20
C LYS A 142 14.38 -14.07 0.92
N GLN A 143 15.14 -12.98 0.73
CA GLN A 143 16.05 -12.48 1.76
C GLN A 143 15.26 -11.97 2.99
N ALA A 144 14.15 -11.24 2.79
CA ALA A 144 13.31 -10.79 3.89
C ALA A 144 12.67 -11.98 4.64
N ILE A 145 12.18 -12.99 3.93
CA ILE A 145 11.66 -14.23 4.52
C ILE A 145 12.75 -14.96 5.33
N ALA A 146 13.96 -15.05 4.81
CA ALA A 146 15.08 -15.65 5.53
C ALA A 146 15.46 -14.90 6.80
N ALA A 147 15.29 -13.56 6.79
CA ALA A 147 15.63 -12.70 7.91
C ALA A 147 14.61 -12.76 9.06
N VAL A 148 13.30 -12.73 8.74
CA VAL A 148 12.25 -12.57 9.76
C VAL A 148 11.16 -13.63 9.73
N GLY A 149 11.17 -14.54 8.75
CA GLY A 149 10.09 -15.51 8.50
C GLY A 149 8.91 -14.92 7.73
N ALA A 150 8.32 -15.71 6.84
CA ALA A 150 7.18 -15.27 6.01
C ALA A 150 5.97 -14.81 6.86
N ASP A 151 5.69 -15.50 7.95
CA ASP A 151 4.56 -15.21 8.86
C ASP A 151 4.64 -13.81 9.51
N ASN A 152 5.82 -13.18 9.51
CA ASN A 152 5.97 -11.83 10.01
C ASN A 152 5.80 -10.75 8.94
N ILE A 153 5.73 -11.10 7.65
CA ILE A 153 5.60 -10.16 6.54
C ILE A 153 4.15 -10.12 6.10
N ALA A 154 3.42 -9.06 6.48
CA ALA A 154 2.00 -8.95 6.19
C ALA A 154 1.72 -8.70 4.70
N THR A 155 2.53 -7.86 4.06
CA THR A 155 2.31 -7.48 2.66
C THR A 155 3.61 -7.10 1.95
N ASN A 156 3.61 -7.26 0.62
CA ASN A 156 4.51 -6.55 -0.28
C ASN A 156 3.67 -5.52 -1.06
N GLN A 157 3.89 -4.23 -0.80
CA GLN A 157 3.21 -3.14 -1.48
C GLN A 157 3.98 -2.77 -2.75
N VAL A 158 3.39 -2.96 -3.92
CA VAL A 158 4.04 -2.79 -5.23
C VAL A 158 3.19 -1.99 -6.20
N GLU A 159 3.83 -1.36 -7.19
CA GLU A 159 3.12 -0.84 -8.35
C GLU A 159 2.41 -2.00 -9.06
N LEU A 160 1.08 -1.91 -9.14
CA LEU A 160 0.28 -2.94 -9.77
C LEU A 160 -0.99 -2.32 -10.34
N HIS A 161 -1.20 -2.52 -11.64
CA HIS A 161 -2.36 -2.03 -12.39
C HIS A 161 -2.54 -2.88 -13.66
N PRO A 162 -3.62 -2.74 -14.44
CA PRO A 162 -3.87 -3.55 -15.63
C PRO A 162 -2.72 -3.65 -16.63
N TYR A 163 -1.87 -2.59 -16.72
CA TYR A 163 -0.74 -2.54 -17.65
C TYR A 163 0.58 -3.05 -17.08
N LEU A 164 0.62 -3.28 -15.75
CA LEU A 164 1.73 -3.88 -15.02
C LEU A 164 1.17 -4.76 -13.89
N GLN A 165 0.92 -6.01 -14.19
CA GLN A 165 0.26 -6.91 -13.23
C GLN A 165 1.24 -7.60 -12.25
N ASN A 166 2.54 -7.42 -12.46
CA ASN A 166 3.61 -7.91 -11.56
C ASN A 166 3.42 -9.38 -11.13
N ARG A 167 2.97 -10.25 -12.04
CA ARG A 167 2.54 -11.63 -11.73
C ARG A 167 3.60 -12.43 -11.00
N LYS A 168 4.87 -12.39 -11.43
CA LYS A 168 5.96 -13.10 -10.76
C LYS A 168 6.05 -12.75 -9.26
N VAL A 169 6.00 -11.46 -8.97
CA VAL A 169 6.07 -10.93 -7.59
C VAL A 169 4.82 -11.31 -6.82
N ALA A 170 3.63 -11.12 -7.42
CA ALA A 170 2.34 -11.41 -6.79
C ALA A 170 2.16 -12.90 -6.50
N ASP A 171 2.49 -13.78 -7.46
CA ASP A 171 2.39 -15.22 -7.30
C ASP A 171 3.34 -15.73 -6.20
N PHE A 172 4.58 -15.24 -6.18
CA PHE A 172 5.55 -15.59 -5.14
C PHE A 172 5.10 -15.11 -3.76
N ALA A 173 4.62 -13.87 -3.64
CA ALA A 173 4.10 -13.34 -2.39
C ALA A 173 2.95 -14.20 -1.86
N THR A 174 1.94 -14.45 -2.71
CA THR A 174 0.77 -15.27 -2.37
C THR A 174 1.15 -16.69 -1.97
N ALA A 175 2.07 -17.33 -2.68
CA ALA A 175 2.56 -18.69 -2.37
C ALA A 175 3.24 -18.78 -0.99
N ASN A 176 3.74 -17.66 -0.47
CA ASN A 176 4.38 -17.58 0.85
C ASN A 176 3.46 -16.93 1.93
N GLY A 177 2.16 -16.77 1.66
CA GLY A 177 1.21 -16.17 2.60
C GLY A 177 1.38 -14.67 2.81
N ILE A 178 2.12 -13.99 1.93
CA ILE A 178 2.34 -12.53 1.95
C ILE A 178 1.27 -11.89 1.04
N GLN A 179 0.45 -11.02 1.59
CA GLN A 179 -0.55 -10.30 0.80
C GLN A 179 0.10 -9.30 -0.16
N VAL A 180 -0.53 -9.02 -1.28
CA VAL A 180 -0.12 -7.95 -2.19
C VAL A 180 -0.97 -6.71 -1.93
N THR A 181 -0.32 -5.56 -1.79
CA THR A 181 -0.98 -4.26 -1.80
C THR A 181 -0.60 -3.51 -3.07
N SER A 182 -1.61 -3.15 -3.85
CA SER A 182 -1.43 -2.41 -5.10
C SER A 182 -1.37 -0.92 -4.82
N TYR A 183 -0.26 -0.26 -5.16
CA TYR A 183 -0.24 1.18 -5.31
C TYR A 183 -0.29 1.57 -6.79
N MET A 184 -0.70 2.80 -7.07
CA MET A 184 -0.93 3.29 -8.44
C MET A 184 -1.89 2.40 -9.26
N THR A 185 -2.88 1.79 -8.62
CA THR A 185 -3.84 0.88 -9.25
C THR A 185 -4.54 1.51 -10.46
N LEU A 186 -4.70 2.83 -10.48
CA LEU A 186 -5.29 3.58 -11.58
C LEU A 186 -4.24 4.09 -12.61
N ALA A 187 -2.97 3.70 -12.51
CA ALA A 187 -1.88 4.08 -13.43
C ALA A 187 -1.86 5.58 -13.76
N TYR A 188 -1.86 6.45 -12.73
CA TYR A 188 -2.00 7.92 -12.87
C TYR A 188 -3.21 8.35 -13.73
N GLY A 189 -4.25 7.50 -13.82
CA GLY A 189 -5.45 7.78 -14.60
C GLY A 189 -5.39 7.29 -16.06
N GLU A 190 -4.30 6.67 -16.50
CA GLU A 190 -4.19 6.11 -17.85
C GLU A 190 -5.25 5.03 -18.11
N VAL A 191 -5.48 4.15 -17.12
CA VAL A 191 -6.48 3.07 -17.25
C VAL A 191 -7.92 3.59 -17.34
N LEU A 192 -8.18 4.81 -16.89
CA LEU A 192 -9.53 5.41 -16.96
C LEU A 192 -9.97 5.73 -18.39
N LYS A 193 -9.02 5.77 -19.31
CA LYS A 193 -9.24 6.06 -20.74
C LYS A 193 -9.14 4.80 -21.60
N ASP A 194 -8.87 3.65 -20.98
CA ASP A 194 -8.73 2.38 -21.71
C ASP A 194 -10.09 1.92 -22.25
N PRO A 195 -10.20 1.63 -23.56
CA PRO A 195 -11.48 1.25 -24.17
C PRO A 195 -12.02 -0.08 -23.65
N VAL A 196 -11.16 -1.05 -23.27
CA VAL A 196 -11.58 -2.33 -22.71
C VAL A 196 -12.18 -2.10 -21.33
N ILE A 197 -11.49 -1.34 -20.46
CA ILE A 197 -11.99 -0.99 -19.13
C ILE A 197 -13.27 -0.17 -19.22
N GLY A 198 -13.35 0.77 -20.19
CA GLY A 198 -14.56 1.57 -20.45
C GLY A 198 -15.77 0.71 -20.81
N GLN A 199 -15.59 -0.27 -21.71
CA GLN A 199 -16.68 -1.21 -22.09
C GLN A 199 -17.13 -2.09 -20.93
N ILE A 200 -16.19 -2.55 -20.08
CA ILE A 200 -16.53 -3.29 -18.86
C ILE A 200 -17.33 -2.39 -17.91
N ALA A 201 -16.89 -1.16 -17.72
CA ALA A 201 -17.57 -0.18 -16.87
C ALA A 201 -19.01 0.08 -17.32
N GLU A 202 -19.26 0.24 -18.63
CA GLU A 202 -20.59 0.40 -19.20
C GLU A 202 -21.49 -0.81 -18.90
N ARG A 203 -21.00 -2.04 -19.10
CA ARG A 203 -21.77 -3.27 -18.83
C ARG A 203 -22.22 -3.37 -17.37
N HIS A 204 -21.36 -2.91 -16.45
CA HIS A 204 -21.63 -2.95 -15.02
C HIS A 204 -22.28 -1.67 -14.45
N GLN A 205 -22.58 -0.66 -15.29
CA GLN A 205 -23.07 0.65 -14.85
C GLN A 205 -22.15 1.27 -13.78
N ALA A 206 -20.85 1.06 -13.95
CA ALA A 206 -19.79 1.48 -13.04
C ALA A 206 -18.84 2.48 -13.72
N THR A 207 -17.92 3.05 -12.97
CA THR A 207 -16.84 3.86 -13.56
C THR A 207 -15.61 2.99 -13.86
N PRO A 208 -14.73 3.40 -14.80
CA PRO A 208 -13.45 2.72 -15.05
C PRO A 208 -12.59 2.57 -13.78
N ALA A 209 -12.62 3.54 -12.87
CA ALA A 209 -11.93 3.47 -11.60
C ALA A 209 -12.49 2.34 -10.72
N GLN A 210 -13.83 2.23 -10.62
CA GLN A 210 -14.46 1.15 -9.87
C GLN A 210 -14.11 -0.22 -10.42
N VAL A 211 -14.14 -0.38 -11.75
CA VAL A 211 -13.75 -1.64 -12.42
C VAL A 211 -12.30 -2.00 -12.09
N THR A 212 -11.38 -1.06 -12.22
CA THR A 212 -9.95 -1.33 -11.97
C THR A 212 -9.68 -1.67 -10.51
N LEU A 213 -10.30 -0.97 -9.56
CA LEU A 213 -10.17 -1.25 -8.14
C LEU A 213 -10.80 -2.61 -7.78
N ALA A 214 -12.00 -2.90 -8.30
CA ALA A 214 -12.66 -4.19 -8.09
C ALA A 214 -11.85 -5.35 -8.66
N TRP A 215 -11.24 -5.18 -9.84
CA TRP A 215 -10.33 -6.16 -10.45
C TRP A 215 -9.18 -6.54 -9.52
N ALA A 216 -8.47 -5.54 -8.96
CA ALA A 216 -7.36 -5.79 -8.06
C ALA A 216 -7.82 -6.49 -6.76
N MET A 217 -8.93 -6.03 -6.17
CA MET A 217 -9.50 -6.66 -4.96
C MET A 217 -9.99 -8.10 -5.23
N GLN A 218 -10.54 -8.36 -6.41
CA GLN A 218 -11.01 -9.71 -6.77
C GLN A 218 -9.86 -10.70 -7.01
N LEU A 219 -8.64 -10.19 -7.31
CA LEU A 219 -7.40 -10.97 -7.30
C LEU A 219 -6.85 -11.22 -5.88
N GLY A 220 -7.51 -10.71 -4.84
CA GLY A 220 -7.07 -10.84 -3.46
C GLY A 220 -6.10 -9.74 -3.00
N TYR A 221 -5.91 -8.68 -3.78
CA TYR A 221 -4.99 -7.60 -3.45
C TYR A 221 -5.69 -6.48 -2.68
N ALA A 222 -4.96 -5.82 -1.79
CA ALA A 222 -5.40 -4.56 -1.21
C ALA A 222 -5.13 -3.40 -2.18
N VAL A 223 -5.96 -2.36 -2.13
CA VAL A 223 -5.82 -1.16 -2.96
C VAL A 223 -5.88 0.11 -2.10
N ILE A 224 -5.09 1.11 -2.46
CA ILE A 224 -4.96 2.37 -1.72
C ILE A 224 -5.10 3.59 -2.66
N PRO A 225 -6.23 3.71 -3.40
CA PRO A 225 -6.45 4.88 -4.26
C PRO A 225 -6.43 6.18 -3.44
N SER A 226 -6.00 7.27 -4.08
CA SER A 226 -6.06 8.62 -3.54
C SER A 226 -6.94 9.53 -4.38
N SER A 227 -7.56 10.53 -3.77
CA SER A 227 -8.23 11.62 -4.49
C SER A 227 -8.43 12.83 -3.59
N THR A 228 -8.35 14.02 -4.18
CA THR A 228 -8.70 15.29 -3.55
C THR A 228 -10.18 15.67 -3.72
N LYS A 229 -10.93 14.86 -4.48
CA LYS A 229 -12.35 15.14 -4.79
C LYS A 229 -13.26 14.19 -4.02
N ARG A 230 -14.16 14.73 -3.20
CA ARG A 230 -15.16 13.95 -2.45
C ARG A 230 -15.92 12.97 -3.34
N ALA A 231 -16.38 13.41 -4.52
CA ALA A 231 -17.11 12.55 -5.46
C ALA A 231 -16.31 11.32 -5.92
N ASN A 232 -14.98 11.46 -6.10
CA ASN A 232 -14.13 10.33 -6.47
C ASN A 232 -13.94 9.38 -5.29
N LEU A 233 -13.72 9.92 -4.07
CA LEU A 233 -13.60 9.09 -2.86
C LEU A 233 -14.87 8.28 -2.63
N GLU A 234 -16.04 8.90 -2.72
CA GLU A 234 -17.33 8.23 -2.61
C GLU A 234 -17.54 7.19 -3.72
N SER A 235 -17.19 7.54 -4.97
CA SER A 235 -17.27 6.62 -6.11
C SER A 235 -16.37 5.40 -5.94
N ASN A 236 -15.13 5.59 -5.49
CA ASN A 236 -14.16 4.53 -5.30
C ASN A 236 -14.63 3.49 -4.26
N LEU A 237 -15.35 3.91 -3.21
CA LEU A 237 -15.90 2.99 -2.20
C LEU A 237 -16.87 1.96 -2.81
N LYS A 238 -17.59 2.33 -3.88
CA LYS A 238 -18.55 1.46 -4.56
C LYS A 238 -17.85 0.27 -5.25
N ALA A 239 -16.55 0.37 -5.56
CA ALA A 239 -15.76 -0.73 -6.09
C ALA A 239 -15.77 -1.98 -5.18
N ARG A 240 -15.97 -1.82 -3.88
CA ARG A 240 -16.06 -2.92 -2.90
C ARG A 240 -17.27 -3.82 -3.09
N GLN A 241 -18.29 -3.35 -3.80
CA GLN A 241 -19.54 -4.07 -4.06
C GLN A 241 -19.61 -4.61 -5.50
N LEU A 242 -18.64 -4.23 -6.35
CA LEU A 242 -18.60 -4.64 -7.74
C LEU A 242 -17.93 -6.00 -7.89
N THR A 243 -18.63 -6.94 -8.53
CA THR A 243 -18.07 -8.24 -8.90
C THR A 243 -17.95 -8.33 -10.42
N LEU A 244 -16.76 -8.59 -10.91
CA LEU A 244 -16.45 -8.76 -12.33
C LEU A 244 -16.61 -10.21 -12.74
N SER A 245 -17.12 -10.45 -13.95
CA SER A 245 -17.20 -11.81 -14.51
C SER A 245 -15.81 -12.37 -14.83
N ALA A 246 -15.70 -13.68 -14.97
CA ALA A 246 -14.46 -14.32 -15.42
C ALA A 246 -13.99 -13.78 -16.79
N ALA A 247 -14.93 -13.44 -17.68
CA ALA A 247 -14.63 -12.84 -18.97
C ALA A 247 -14.06 -11.42 -18.84
N ASP A 248 -14.59 -10.59 -17.94
CA ASP A 248 -14.06 -9.27 -17.65
C ASP A 248 -12.64 -9.35 -17.07
N MET A 249 -12.45 -10.25 -16.11
CA MET A 249 -11.13 -10.51 -15.52
C MET A 249 -10.10 -10.94 -16.57
N ALA A 250 -10.49 -11.81 -17.51
CA ALA A 250 -9.63 -12.22 -18.63
C ALA A 250 -9.32 -11.07 -19.59
N GLN A 251 -10.30 -10.23 -19.90
CA GLN A 251 -10.08 -9.04 -20.73
C GLN A 251 -9.09 -8.07 -20.08
N ILE A 252 -9.22 -7.80 -18.77
CA ILE A 252 -8.28 -6.94 -18.05
C ILE A 252 -6.90 -7.60 -17.99
N ALA A 253 -6.84 -8.92 -17.78
CA ALA A 253 -5.58 -9.65 -17.78
C ALA A 253 -4.80 -9.54 -19.09
N SER A 254 -5.47 -9.38 -20.25
CA SER A 254 -4.85 -9.19 -21.55
C SER A 254 -4.23 -7.80 -21.75
N LEU A 255 -4.46 -6.85 -20.86
CA LEU A 255 -3.91 -5.49 -20.93
C LEU A 255 -2.46 -5.40 -20.44
N GLU A 256 -1.91 -6.49 -19.88
CA GLU A 256 -0.52 -6.56 -19.42
C GLU A 256 0.45 -6.23 -20.55
N ARG A 257 1.36 -5.28 -20.29
CA ARG A 257 2.37 -4.85 -21.27
C ARG A 257 3.69 -4.40 -20.65
N GLY A 258 3.92 -4.70 -19.37
CA GLY A 258 5.15 -4.31 -18.64
C GLY A 258 5.30 -2.80 -18.46
N HIS A 259 4.20 -2.04 -18.46
CA HIS A 259 4.22 -0.57 -18.39
C HIS A 259 4.44 -0.07 -16.98
N ARG A 260 5.71 0.03 -16.58
CA ARG A 260 6.12 0.51 -15.24
C ARG A 260 6.22 2.04 -15.23
N LEU A 261 5.53 2.67 -14.29
CA LEU A 261 5.48 4.12 -14.10
C LEU A 261 6.41 4.60 -12.97
N THR A 262 6.78 3.69 -12.05
CA THR A 262 7.61 4.02 -10.88
C THR A 262 8.88 3.19 -10.88
N SER A 263 10.00 3.80 -11.30
CA SER A 263 11.33 3.20 -11.29
C SER A 263 12.39 4.31 -11.08
N PRO A 264 12.44 4.92 -9.87
CA PRO A 264 13.34 6.03 -9.61
C PRO A 264 14.80 5.59 -9.67
N LYS A 265 15.61 6.33 -10.45
CA LYS A 265 17.03 6.05 -10.63
C LYS A 265 17.76 6.05 -9.29
N GLY A 266 18.61 5.06 -9.06
CA GLY A 266 19.41 4.93 -7.84
C GLY A 266 18.64 4.41 -6.62
N LEU A 267 17.34 4.13 -6.75
CA LEU A 267 16.50 3.61 -5.67
C LEU A 267 15.80 2.30 -6.08
N ALA A 268 15.32 2.24 -7.32
CA ALA A 268 14.60 1.05 -7.80
C ALA A 268 15.53 -0.17 -7.90
N PRO A 269 15.08 -1.35 -7.47
CA PRO A 269 15.82 -2.59 -7.66
C PRO A 269 15.85 -2.97 -9.15
N LYS A 270 16.67 -3.95 -9.49
CA LYS A 270 16.55 -4.64 -10.77
C LYS A 270 15.28 -5.50 -10.73
N TRP A 271 14.25 -5.04 -11.44
CA TRP A 271 12.94 -5.69 -11.46
C TRP A 271 12.99 -7.13 -12.04
N ASP A 272 12.00 -7.97 -11.65
CA ASP A 272 11.84 -9.37 -12.11
C ASP A 272 11.47 -9.49 -13.58
#